data_63aa7bc05362a5662bad75e39a4904a9
#
_entry.id   63aa7bc05362a5662bad75e39a4904a9
#
_cell.length_a   1.000
_cell.length_b   1.000
_cell.length_c   1.000
_cell.angle_alpha   90.00
_cell.angle_beta   90.00
_cell.angle_gamma   90.00
#
_symmetry.space_group_name_H-M   'P 1'
#
loop_
_entity.id
_entity.type
_entity.pdbx_description
1 polymer ?
#
loop_
_entity_poly.entity_id
_entity_poly.type
_entity_poly.pdbx_seq_one_letter_code
_entity_poly.pdbx_strand_id
1 'polypeptide(L)'
;MTLEDPIEFEFKSDKGLIRQRQFGSDFTSFPEALKRILRQDPDIIMIGEMRDLETIAAALTMAETGHLVFATLHTPNAVQTIDRIVDVFPPYQQSQIRTQLSLSLKAIVAQRLIPCRHGGRTAHREV
;
A
#
# COMPACT_ATOMS: atom_id res chain seq x y z
N MET A 1 11.36 -0.59 4.17
CA MET A 1 10.91 -1.86 4.81
C MET A 1 9.65 -2.33 4.12
N THR A 2 9.47 -3.65 3.90
CA THR A 2 8.27 -4.19 3.26
C THR A 2 7.53 -5.18 4.17
N LEU A 3 6.22 -5.24 4.04
CA LEU A 3 5.34 -6.27 4.61
C LEU A 3 4.57 -6.90 3.44
N GLU A 4 4.79 -8.17 3.17
CA GLU A 4 4.32 -8.84 1.96
C GLU A 4 3.59 -10.16 2.27
N ASP A 5 2.68 -10.57 1.38
CA ASP A 5 1.90 -11.81 1.50
C ASP A 5 1.67 -12.45 0.11
N PRO A 6 2.61 -13.30 -0.34
CA PRO A 6 3.99 -13.54 0.11
C PRO A 6 5.01 -12.53 -0.46
N ILE A 7 6.31 -12.72 -0.14
CA ILE A 7 7.40 -12.05 -0.87
C ILE A 7 7.49 -12.67 -2.27
N GLU A 8 7.21 -11.86 -3.30
CA GLU A 8 7.28 -12.31 -4.70
C GLU A 8 8.65 -12.07 -5.34
N PHE A 9 9.34 -11.05 -4.87
CA PHE A 9 10.64 -10.67 -5.38
C PHE A 9 11.59 -10.25 -4.26
N GLU A 10 12.78 -10.83 -4.20
CA GLU A 10 13.80 -10.47 -3.22
C GLU A 10 14.61 -9.26 -3.68
N PHE A 11 14.58 -8.19 -2.91
CA PHE A 11 15.37 -6.99 -3.16
C PHE A 11 16.75 -7.12 -2.50
N LYS A 12 17.78 -6.74 -3.24
CA LYS A 12 19.12 -6.63 -2.69
C LYS A 12 19.35 -5.22 -2.14
N SER A 13 19.85 -5.15 -0.90
CA SER A 13 20.32 -3.89 -0.33
C SER A 13 21.56 -3.40 -1.10
N ASP A 14 21.56 -2.12 -1.49
CA ASP A 14 22.69 -1.46 -2.14
C ASP A 14 23.04 -0.17 -1.37
N LYS A 15 22.49 0.97 -1.79
CA LYS A 15 22.71 2.27 -1.11
C LYS A 15 21.86 2.48 0.14
N GLY A 16 20.83 1.68 0.31
CA GLY A 16 19.92 1.69 1.45
C GLY A 16 19.67 0.28 1.98
N LEU A 17 19.29 0.18 3.25
CA LEU A 17 18.93 -1.07 3.87
C LEU A 17 17.49 -1.47 3.51
N ILE A 18 17.32 -2.59 2.82
CA ILE A 18 16.00 -3.16 2.52
C ILE A 18 15.77 -4.34 3.45
N ARG A 19 14.65 -4.30 4.18
CA ARG A 19 14.18 -5.40 5.02
C ARG A 19 12.80 -5.81 4.56
N GLN A 20 12.67 -7.04 4.09
CA GLN A 20 11.41 -7.65 3.67
C GLN A 20 10.93 -8.60 4.77
N ARG A 21 9.64 -8.58 5.04
CA ARG A 21 8.98 -9.45 6.03
C ARG A 21 7.76 -10.08 5.40
N GLN A 22 7.63 -11.38 5.57
CA GLN A 22 6.55 -12.17 4.99
C GLN A 22 5.48 -12.49 6.03
N PHE A 23 4.22 -12.33 5.62
CA PHE A 23 3.08 -12.79 6.41
C PHE A 23 3.14 -14.31 6.62
N GLY A 24 2.79 -14.74 7.82
CA GLY A 24 2.80 -16.15 8.22
C GLY A 24 4.14 -16.65 8.75
N SER A 25 5.28 -16.11 8.29
CA SER A 25 6.62 -16.47 8.82
C SER A 25 7.18 -15.40 9.78
N ASP A 26 7.16 -14.13 9.36
CA ASP A 26 7.80 -13.04 10.10
C ASP A 26 6.80 -12.21 10.93
N PHE A 27 5.54 -12.23 10.54
CA PHE A 27 4.44 -11.59 11.25
C PHE A 27 3.11 -12.27 10.94
N THR A 28 2.13 -12.10 11.82
CA THR A 28 0.79 -12.73 11.73
C THR A 28 -0.35 -11.74 11.60
N SER A 29 -0.07 -10.43 11.64
CA SER A 29 -1.06 -9.36 11.54
C SER A 29 -0.41 -8.12 10.93
N PHE A 30 -0.97 -7.61 9.84
CA PHE A 30 -0.51 -6.36 9.20
C PHE A 30 -0.63 -5.16 10.14
N PRO A 31 -1.76 -4.91 10.83
CA PRO A 31 -1.87 -3.78 11.76
C PRO A 31 -0.82 -3.81 12.88
N GLU A 32 -0.59 -4.98 13.48
CA GLU A 32 0.42 -5.13 14.53
C GLU A 32 1.85 -4.98 14.00
N ALA A 33 2.15 -5.52 12.83
CA ALA A 33 3.44 -5.34 12.20
C ALA A 33 3.72 -3.86 11.89
N LEU A 34 2.73 -3.13 11.36
CA LEU A 34 2.83 -1.71 11.05
C LEU A 34 3.10 -0.87 12.30
N LYS A 35 2.41 -1.13 13.41
CA LYS A 35 2.68 -0.46 14.71
C LYS A 35 4.13 -0.66 15.19
N ARG A 36 4.70 -1.84 14.93
CA ARG A 36 6.09 -2.16 15.32
C ARG A 36 7.13 -1.58 14.38
N ILE A 37 6.79 -1.44 13.09
CA ILE A 37 7.66 -0.85 12.08
C ILE A 37 8.00 0.60 12.41
N LEU A 38 7.07 1.39 12.91
CA LEU A 38 7.30 2.78 13.31
C LEU A 38 8.45 2.95 14.32
N ARG A 39 8.71 1.91 15.14
CA ARG A 39 9.82 1.92 16.11
C ARG A 39 11.16 1.54 15.50
N GLN A 40 11.21 1.24 14.21
CA GLN A 40 12.42 0.84 13.49
C GLN A 40 12.94 1.94 12.56
N ASP A 41 12.35 3.13 12.66
CA ASP A 41 12.73 4.36 11.94
C ASP A 41 12.89 4.13 10.41
N PRO A 42 11.86 3.63 9.70
CA PRO A 42 11.93 3.42 8.27
C PRO A 42 11.61 4.70 7.53
N ASP A 43 12.41 5.08 6.53
CA ASP A 43 12.07 6.19 5.62
C ASP A 43 10.94 5.80 4.66
N ILE A 44 10.95 4.54 4.20
CA ILE A 44 10.04 4.02 3.19
C ILE A 44 9.40 2.73 3.69
N ILE A 45 8.08 2.65 3.59
CA ILE A 45 7.28 1.49 3.96
C ILE A 45 6.51 1.01 2.73
N MET A 46 6.57 -0.29 2.46
CA MET A 46 5.74 -0.93 1.44
C MET A 46 4.80 -1.93 2.11
N ILE A 47 3.52 -1.79 1.86
CA ILE A 47 2.46 -2.69 2.32
C ILE A 47 2.00 -3.48 1.10
N GLY A 48 2.25 -4.79 1.11
CA GLY A 48 1.96 -5.69 -0.02
C GLY A 48 0.51 -5.59 -0.48
N GLU A 49 -0.45 -5.54 0.45
CA GLU A 49 -1.82 -5.17 0.16
C GLU A 49 -2.56 -4.64 1.40
N MET A 50 -3.54 -3.76 1.14
CA MET A 50 -4.44 -3.23 2.16
C MET A 50 -5.84 -3.81 1.97
N ARG A 51 -6.24 -4.74 2.87
CA ARG A 51 -7.55 -5.42 2.79
C ARG A 51 -8.56 -4.93 3.80
N ASP A 52 -8.09 -4.43 4.94
CA ASP A 52 -8.91 -4.10 6.11
C ASP A 52 -8.72 -2.66 6.57
N LEU A 53 -9.71 -2.18 7.35
CA LEU A 53 -9.76 -0.84 7.87
C LEU A 53 -8.52 -0.49 8.71
N GLU A 54 -8.08 -1.41 9.57
CA GLU A 54 -6.98 -1.14 10.51
C GLU A 54 -5.66 -0.97 9.78
N THR A 55 -5.40 -1.79 8.74
CA THR A 55 -4.22 -1.66 7.87
C THR A 55 -4.24 -0.34 7.11
N ILE A 56 -5.41 0.07 6.56
CA ILE A 56 -5.55 1.34 5.83
C ILE A 56 -5.37 2.54 6.78
N ALA A 57 -5.97 2.50 7.97
CA ALA A 57 -5.82 3.56 8.97
C ALA A 57 -4.36 3.72 9.42
N ALA A 58 -3.65 2.60 9.62
CA ALA A 58 -2.23 2.62 9.96
C ALA A 58 -1.39 3.21 8.82
N ALA A 59 -1.65 2.84 7.56
CA ALA A 59 -0.95 3.37 6.39
C ALA A 59 -1.13 4.89 6.26
N LEU A 60 -2.35 5.39 6.44
CA LEU A 60 -2.64 6.83 6.43
C LEU A 60 -1.89 7.57 7.54
N THR A 61 -1.92 7.04 8.76
CA THR A 61 -1.19 7.62 9.89
C THR A 61 0.31 7.69 9.63
N MET A 62 0.90 6.65 9.03
CA MET A 62 2.31 6.65 8.66
C MET A 62 2.64 7.70 7.61
N ALA A 63 1.79 7.85 6.60
CA ALA A 63 1.96 8.88 5.57
C ALA A 63 1.88 10.30 6.16
N GLU A 64 0.98 10.55 7.11
CA GLU A 64 0.85 11.83 7.81
C GLU A 64 2.07 12.14 8.71
N THR A 65 2.70 11.12 9.27
CA THR A 65 3.90 11.27 10.12
C THR A 65 5.20 11.37 9.32
N GLY A 66 5.13 11.50 7.99
CA GLY A 66 6.27 11.83 7.14
C GLY A 66 6.95 10.66 6.45
N HIS A 67 6.42 9.44 6.59
CA HIS A 67 6.95 8.28 5.89
C HIS A 67 6.45 8.23 4.44
N LEU A 68 7.28 7.78 3.53
CA LEU A 68 6.83 7.43 2.18
C LEU A 68 6.21 6.02 2.22
N VAL A 69 4.90 5.96 2.00
CA VAL A 69 4.15 4.70 2.03
C VAL A 69 3.75 4.28 0.62
N PHE A 70 4.19 3.09 0.22
CA PHE A 70 3.66 2.38 -0.94
C PHE A 70 2.68 1.32 -0.47
N ALA A 71 1.54 1.21 -1.13
CA ALA A 71 0.56 0.18 -0.82
C ALA A 71 -0.15 -0.29 -2.08
N THR A 72 -0.62 -1.53 -2.08
CA THR A 72 -1.42 -2.04 -3.19
C THR A 72 -2.88 -2.27 -2.77
N LEU A 73 -3.77 -2.07 -3.73
CA LEU A 73 -5.19 -2.40 -3.65
C LEU A 73 -5.62 -3.07 -4.95
N HIS A 74 -6.57 -4.00 -4.86
CA HIS A 74 -7.13 -4.67 -6.03
C HIS A 74 -8.33 -3.86 -6.57
N THR A 75 -8.02 -2.79 -7.30
CA THR A 75 -9.02 -1.88 -7.88
C THR A 75 -8.76 -1.70 -9.38
N PRO A 76 -9.82 -1.52 -10.20
CA PRO A 76 -9.68 -1.47 -11.65
C PRO A 76 -9.15 -0.14 -12.19
N ASN A 77 -9.26 0.97 -11.43
CA ASN A 77 -8.82 2.31 -11.84
C ASN A 77 -8.55 3.21 -10.62
N ALA A 78 -7.97 4.40 -10.86
CA ALA A 78 -7.58 5.32 -9.82
C ALA A 78 -8.77 5.86 -9.00
N VAL A 79 -9.90 6.16 -9.64
CA VAL A 79 -11.09 6.69 -8.95
C VAL A 79 -11.63 5.67 -7.96
N GLN A 80 -11.83 4.42 -8.41
CA GLN A 80 -12.33 3.34 -7.55
C GLN A 80 -11.34 2.98 -6.42
N THR A 81 -10.06 3.30 -6.56
CA THR A 81 -9.08 3.15 -5.49
C THR A 81 -9.41 4.08 -4.32
N ILE A 82 -9.72 5.34 -4.61
CA ILE A 82 -10.10 6.32 -3.57
C ILE A 82 -11.40 5.88 -2.88
N ASP A 83 -12.41 5.52 -3.65
CA ASP A 83 -13.68 5.07 -3.10
C ASP A 83 -13.47 3.81 -2.22
N ARG A 84 -12.69 2.85 -2.69
CA ARG A 84 -12.36 1.63 -1.92
C ARG A 84 -11.69 1.92 -0.58
N ILE A 85 -10.78 2.89 -0.54
CA ILE A 85 -10.11 3.31 0.71
C ILE A 85 -11.12 3.94 1.66
N VAL A 86 -11.98 4.83 1.16
CA VAL A 86 -12.94 5.56 1.99
C VAL A 86 -14.07 4.66 2.50
N ASP A 87 -14.58 3.76 1.64
CA ASP A 87 -15.77 2.96 1.93
C ASP A 87 -15.56 1.87 2.99
N VAL A 88 -14.32 1.52 3.33
CA VAL A 88 -14.06 0.62 4.45
C VAL A 88 -14.30 1.27 5.80
N PHE A 89 -14.34 2.61 5.87
CA PHE A 89 -14.58 3.35 7.10
C PHE A 89 -16.07 3.60 7.34
N PRO A 90 -16.51 3.65 8.62
CA PRO A 90 -17.86 4.04 8.95
C PRO A 90 -18.22 5.43 8.40
N PRO A 91 -19.48 5.70 8.03
CA PRO A 91 -19.89 6.96 7.41
C PRO A 91 -19.45 8.22 8.14
N TYR A 92 -19.43 8.18 9.47
CA TYR A 92 -19.04 9.34 10.29
C TYR A 92 -17.53 9.65 10.23
N GLN A 93 -16.68 8.71 9.75
CA GLN A 93 -15.24 8.90 9.58
C GLN A 93 -14.85 9.26 8.15
N GLN A 94 -15.69 8.97 7.17
CA GLN A 94 -15.34 9.10 5.75
C GLN A 94 -14.91 10.51 5.34
N SER A 95 -15.52 11.56 5.89
CA SER A 95 -15.12 12.94 5.58
C SER A 95 -13.70 13.24 6.09
N GLN A 96 -13.36 12.75 7.28
CA GLN A 96 -12.01 12.88 7.83
C GLN A 96 -10.99 12.13 6.97
N ILE A 97 -11.30 10.90 6.56
CA ILE A 97 -10.43 10.08 5.71
C ILE A 97 -10.19 10.74 4.34
N ARG A 98 -11.23 11.34 3.74
CA ARG A 98 -11.08 12.12 2.49
C ARG A 98 -10.12 13.29 2.66
N THR A 99 -10.19 13.99 3.79
CA THR A 99 -9.27 15.08 4.12
C THR A 99 -7.85 14.57 4.30
N GLN A 100 -7.64 13.50 5.05
CA GLN A 100 -6.32 12.88 5.24
C GLN A 100 -5.71 12.44 3.92
N LEU A 101 -6.48 11.76 3.07
CA LEU A 101 -6.04 11.37 1.71
C LEU A 101 -5.65 12.59 0.87
N SER A 102 -6.43 13.65 0.88
CA SER A 102 -6.14 14.85 0.08
C SER A 102 -4.81 15.52 0.46
N LEU A 103 -4.36 15.36 1.70
CA LEU A 103 -3.11 15.93 2.20
C LEU A 103 -1.90 15.01 2.00
N SER A 104 -2.11 13.69 2.09
CA SER A 104 -1.03 12.70 2.09
C SER A 104 -0.83 11.98 0.77
N LEU A 105 -1.89 11.76 -0.02
CA LEU A 105 -1.82 11.02 -1.28
C LEU A 105 -0.96 11.74 -2.31
N LYS A 106 0.04 11.05 -2.87
CA LYS A 106 0.95 11.60 -3.88
C LYS A 106 0.60 11.13 -5.28
N ALA A 107 0.29 9.86 -5.45
CA ALA A 107 -0.07 9.29 -6.76
C ALA A 107 -0.85 7.97 -6.58
N ILE A 108 -1.65 7.64 -7.57
CA ILE A 108 -2.26 6.32 -7.76
C ILE A 108 -1.84 5.82 -9.13
N VAL A 109 -1.32 4.60 -9.18
CA VAL A 109 -0.97 3.94 -10.44
C VAL A 109 -1.86 2.71 -10.58
N ALA A 110 -2.87 2.78 -11.43
CA ALA A 110 -3.71 1.64 -11.76
C ALA A 110 -3.14 0.89 -12.97
N GLN A 111 -2.95 -0.41 -12.84
CA GLN A 111 -2.35 -1.23 -13.89
C GLN A 111 -3.29 -2.33 -14.34
N ARG A 112 -3.40 -2.51 -15.66
CA ARG A 112 -4.11 -3.62 -16.31
C ARG A 112 -3.23 -4.30 -17.33
N LEU A 113 -3.38 -5.61 -17.48
CA LEU A 113 -2.76 -6.34 -18.57
C LEU A 113 -3.75 -6.39 -19.75
N ILE A 114 -3.33 -5.84 -20.89
CA ILE A 114 -4.11 -5.85 -22.13
C ILE A 114 -3.45 -6.79 -23.15
N PRO A 115 -4.25 -7.49 -24.00
CA PRO A 115 -3.69 -8.36 -25.03
C PRO A 115 -2.97 -7.55 -26.10
N CYS A 116 -1.82 -8.05 -26.54
CA CYS A 116 -1.07 -7.49 -27.66
C CYS A 116 -1.63 -8.03 -29.00
N ARG A 117 -1.48 -7.23 -30.07
CA ARG A 117 -1.96 -7.57 -31.43
C ARG A 117 -1.33 -8.87 -31.99
N HIS A 118 -0.10 -9.17 -31.61
CA HIS A 118 0.66 -10.34 -32.07
C HIS A 118 0.81 -11.43 -30.99
N GLY A 119 -0.12 -11.48 -30.02
CA GLY A 119 -0.07 -12.41 -28.90
C GLY A 119 0.68 -11.85 -27.68
N GLY A 120 0.47 -12.49 -26.50
CA GLY A 120 0.98 -12.01 -25.23
C GLY A 120 0.15 -10.88 -24.62
N ARG A 121 0.67 -10.27 -23.54
CA ARG A 121 0.03 -9.16 -22.82
C ARG A 121 1.04 -8.07 -22.52
N THR A 122 0.58 -6.84 -22.48
CA THR A 122 1.37 -5.68 -22.04
C THR A 122 0.67 -4.93 -20.91
N ALA A 123 1.44 -4.22 -20.09
CA ALA A 123 0.89 -3.42 -19.01
C ALA A 123 0.41 -2.07 -19.55
N HIS A 124 -0.88 -1.79 -19.37
CA HIS A 124 -1.47 -0.47 -19.49
C HIS A 124 -1.54 0.16 -18.12
N ARG A 125 -1.10 1.42 -17.98
CA ARG A 125 -1.06 2.15 -16.71
C ARG A 125 -1.80 3.46 -16.83
N GLU A 126 -2.63 3.73 -15.81
CA GLU A 126 -3.28 5.00 -15.52
C GLU A 126 -2.59 5.61 -14.30
N VAL A 127 -2.28 6.90 -14.32
CA VAL A 127 -1.62 7.64 -13.24
C VAL A 127 -2.44 8.88 -12.90
#